data_d131de7d38d169ca1eff9514c0451dce
#
_entry.id   d131de7d38d169ca1eff9514c0451dce
#
_cell.length_a   1.000
_cell.length_b   1.000
_cell.length_c   1.000
_cell.angle_alpha   90.00
_cell.angle_beta   90.00
_cell.angle_gamma   90.00
#
_symmetry.space_group_name_H-M   'P 1'
#
loop_
_entity.id
_entity.type
_entity.pdbx_description
1 polymer ?
#
loop_
_entity_poly.entity_id
_entity_poly.type
_entity_poly.pdbx_seq_one_letter_code
_entity_poly.pdbx_strand_id
1 'polypeptide(L)'
;MTSVVAAGLKQVPLFSDLSQRQARQLAKHFKERTIPAGVQLTRQGEMSGVAFFVIADGTAAVIVDGERVGTIGPGDHFGELAMISETERTATVEALTPMRCYTIQFWNFRKFAKNNPDVTWKLLQHVTDLLMEERARRARISITAS
;
A
#
# COMPACT_ATOMS: atom_id res chain seq x y z
N MET A 1 15.46 2.11 -10.83
CA MET A 1 14.20 1.51 -10.31
C MET A 1 14.24 1.27 -8.80
N THR A 2 15.19 0.48 -8.34
CA THR A 2 15.25 0.06 -6.91
C THR A 2 15.33 1.25 -5.94
N SER A 3 16.13 2.26 -6.22
CA SER A 3 16.28 3.44 -5.36
C SER A 3 15.01 4.31 -5.32
N VAL A 4 14.29 4.40 -6.44
CA VAL A 4 13.01 5.14 -6.52
C VAL A 4 11.96 4.44 -5.68
N VAL A 5 11.85 3.12 -5.83
CA VAL A 5 10.90 2.32 -5.05
C VAL A 5 11.25 2.36 -3.56
N ALA A 6 12.53 2.21 -3.21
CA ALA A 6 12.97 2.25 -1.81
C ALA A 6 12.63 3.60 -1.15
N ALA A 7 12.84 4.72 -1.85
CA ALA A 7 12.47 6.03 -1.36
C ALA A 7 10.96 6.17 -1.16
N GLY A 8 10.17 5.63 -2.11
CA GLY A 8 8.72 5.61 -2.02
C GLY A 8 8.22 4.76 -0.85
N LEU A 9 8.84 3.62 -0.60
CA LEU A 9 8.47 2.75 0.52
C LEU A 9 8.60 3.45 1.87
N LYS A 10 9.63 4.29 2.04
CA LYS A 10 9.82 5.01 3.30
C LYS A 10 8.74 6.07 3.56
N GLN A 11 7.99 6.45 2.55
CA GLN A 11 6.84 7.35 2.69
C GLN A 11 5.55 6.61 3.08
N VAL A 12 5.55 5.29 2.96
CA VAL A 12 4.41 4.45 3.39
C VAL A 12 4.53 4.25 4.90
N PRO A 13 3.52 4.63 5.71
CA PRO A 13 3.61 4.53 7.17
C PRO A 13 4.06 3.15 7.65
N LEU A 14 3.54 2.08 7.05
CA LEU A 14 3.90 0.71 7.41
C LEU A 14 5.40 0.43 7.28
N PHE A 15 6.07 1.03 6.29
CA PHE A 15 7.47 0.76 5.96
C PHE A 15 8.43 1.88 6.37
N SER A 16 7.93 2.92 7.05
CA SER A 16 8.71 4.11 7.38
C SER A 16 9.89 3.83 8.32
N ASP A 17 9.80 2.77 9.14
CA ASP A 17 10.85 2.40 10.09
C ASP A 17 11.93 1.49 9.50
N LEU A 18 11.78 1.07 8.25
CA LEU A 18 12.81 0.26 7.59
C LEU A 18 14.07 1.09 7.38
N SER A 19 15.24 0.46 7.60
CA SER A 19 16.52 1.06 7.22
C SER A 19 16.59 1.19 5.70
N GLN A 20 17.47 2.05 5.21
CA GLN A 20 17.68 2.21 3.77
C GLN A 20 18.02 0.88 3.09
N ARG A 21 18.85 0.07 3.74
CA ARG A 21 19.20 -1.27 3.26
C ARG A 21 17.98 -2.19 3.17
N GLN A 22 17.16 -2.21 4.23
CA GLN A 22 15.96 -3.03 4.28
C GLN A 22 14.92 -2.60 3.21
N ALA A 23 14.73 -1.29 3.05
CA ALA A 23 13.84 -0.76 2.02
C ALA A 23 14.32 -1.15 0.61
N ARG A 24 15.63 -1.12 0.37
CA ARG A 24 16.20 -1.55 -0.93
C ARG A 24 16.03 -3.04 -1.16
N GLN A 25 16.17 -3.86 -0.13
CA GLN A 25 15.94 -5.30 -0.24
C GLN A 25 14.49 -5.60 -0.64
N LEU A 26 13.54 -4.94 -0.01
CA LEU A 26 12.12 -5.08 -0.36
C LEU A 26 11.85 -4.57 -1.79
N ALA A 27 12.41 -3.43 -2.14
CA ALA A 27 12.22 -2.80 -3.44
C ALA A 27 12.63 -3.70 -4.62
N LYS A 28 13.60 -4.58 -4.42
CA LYS A 28 14.05 -5.52 -5.47
C LYS A 28 12.95 -6.49 -5.93
N HIS A 29 11.93 -6.70 -5.12
CA HIS A 29 10.82 -7.60 -5.43
C HIS A 29 9.68 -6.90 -6.17
N PHE A 30 9.76 -5.60 -6.36
CA PHE A 30 8.78 -4.83 -7.12
C PHE A 30 9.05 -4.93 -8.61
N LYS A 31 7.97 -4.89 -9.39
CA LYS A 31 8.02 -4.87 -10.85
C LYS A 31 7.33 -3.62 -11.36
N GLU A 32 7.85 -3.07 -12.44
CA GLU A 32 7.23 -1.94 -13.12
C GLU A 32 6.05 -2.42 -13.97
N ARG A 33 4.93 -1.68 -13.91
CA ARG A 33 3.76 -1.91 -14.76
C ARG A 33 3.34 -0.61 -15.41
N THR A 34 3.04 -0.69 -16.70
CA THR A 34 2.41 0.39 -17.46
C THR A 34 0.93 0.07 -17.59
N ILE A 35 0.07 1.03 -17.26
CA ILE A 35 -1.37 0.84 -17.19
C ILE A 35 -2.04 1.87 -18.08
N PRO A 36 -2.83 1.42 -19.09
CA PRO A 36 -3.58 2.34 -19.95
C PRO A 36 -4.68 3.08 -19.17
N ALA A 37 -5.05 4.26 -19.63
CA ALA A 37 -6.20 4.98 -19.11
C ALA A 37 -7.46 4.11 -19.19
N GLY A 38 -8.32 4.19 -18.18
CA GLY A 38 -9.56 3.44 -18.10
C GLY A 38 -9.45 2.05 -17.51
N VAL A 39 -8.23 1.54 -17.29
CA VAL A 39 -8.03 0.21 -16.71
C VAL A 39 -8.17 0.28 -15.19
N GLN A 40 -8.85 -0.69 -14.61
CA GLN A 40 -8.97 -0.83 -13.17
C GLN A 40 -7.80 -1.62 -12.62
N LEU A 41 -7.04 -1.01 -11.68
CA LEU A 41 -5.92 -1.64 -11.00
C LEU A 41 -6.40 -2.58 -9.91
N THR A 42 -7.45 -2.16 -9.20
CA THR A 42 -8.16 -2.98 -8.22
C THR A 42 -9.65 -2.80 -8.42
N ARG A 43 -10.44 -3.77 -7.97
CA ARG A 43 -11.91 -3.70 -7.96
C ARG A 43 -12.42 -3.97 -6.56
N GLN A 44 -13.30 -3.11 -6.09
CA GLN A 44 -13.94 -3.27 -4.79
C GLN A 44 -14.59 -4.65 -4.68
N GLY A 45 -14.37 -5.32 -3.56
CA GLY A 45 -14.92 -6.64 -3.28
C GLY A 45 -14.12 -7.82 -3.83
N GLU A 46 -13.14 -7.58 -4.69
CA GLU A 46 -12.30 -8.65 -5.24
C GLU A 46 -11.15 -8.98 -4.30
N MET A 47 -10.81 -10.28 -4.24
CA MET A 47 -9.65 -10.78 -3.50
C MET A 47 -8.51 -11.20 -4.43
N SER A 48 -8.82 -11.50 -5.69
CA SER A 48 -7.82 -11.90 -6.68
C SER A 48 -6.86 -10.76 -7.02
N GLY A 49 -5.61 -11.10 -7.31
CA GLY A 49 -4.62 -10.12 -7.72
C GLY A 49 -4.21 -9.17 -6.60
N VAL A 50 -4.17 -9.66 -5.36
CA VAL A 50 -3.80 -8.86 -4.19
C VAL A 50 -2.35 -8.40 -4.34
N ALA A 51 -2.17 -7.10 -4.52
CA ALA A 51 -0.88 -6.47 -4.74
C ALA A 51 -0.83 -5.11 -4.06
N PHE A 52 0.40 -4.68 -3.78
CA PHE A 52 0.70 -3.34 -3.30
C PHE A 52 1.25 -2.51 -4.45
N PHE A 53 0.78 -1.28 -4.58
CA PHE A 53 1.14 -0.38 -5.68
C PHE A 53 1.76 0.91 -5.16
N VAL A 54 2.83 1.35 -5.83
CA VAL A 54 3.41 2.69 -5.66
C VAL A 54 3.33 3.38 -7.02
N ILE A 55 2.72 4.56 -7.07
CA ILE A 55 2.50 5.28 -8.32
C ILE A 55 3.72 6.14 -8.64
N ALA A 56 4.30 5.96 -9.83
CA ALA A 56 5.40 6.77 -10.33
C ALA A 56 4.90 7.90 -11.23
N ASP A 57 3.97 7.62 -12.15
CA ASP A 57 3.41 8.59 -13.10
C ASP A 57 1.92 8.31 -13.30
N GLY A 58 1.18 9.36 -13.65
CA GLY A 58 -0.24 9.28 -13.95
C GLY A 58 -1.13 9.44 -12.73
N THR A 59 -2.44 9.46 -12.97
CA THR A 59 -3.46 9.64 -11.92
C THR A 59 -4.54 8.60 -12.02
N ALA A 60 -5.16 8.28 -10.88
CA ALA A 60 -6.25 7.32 -10.80
C ALA A 60 -7.37 7.83 -9.89
N ALA A 61 -8.59 7.43 -10.19
CA ALA A 61 -9.76 7.67 -9.35
C ALA A 61 -9.89 6.55 -8.33
N VAL A 62 -10.22 6.91 -7.10
CA VAL A 62 -10.58 5.97 -6.03
C VAL A 62 -12.09 5.98 -5.92
N ILE A 63 -12.73 4.83 -6.11
CA ILE A 63 -14.18 4.69 -6.19
C ILE A 63 -14.64 3.69 -5.12
N VAL A 64 -15.58 4.11 -4.29
CA VAL A 64 -16.19 3.27 -3.25
C VAL A 64 -17.70 3.33 -3.42
N ASP A 65 -18.33 2.15 -3.51
CA ASP A 65 -19.78 2.02 -3.70
C ASP A 65 -20.30 2.84 -4.90
N GLY A 66 -19.51 2.86 -5.99
CA GLY A 66 -19.86 3.56 -7.21
C GLY A 66 -19.58 5.05 -7.21
N GLU A 67 -19.11 5.62 -6.10
CA GLU A 67 -18.82 7.05 -5.98
C GLU A 67 -17.32 7.32 -5.96
N ARG A 68 -16.90 8.30 -6.74
CA ARG A 68 -15.49 8.75 -6.70
C ARG A 68 -15.25 9.52 -5.40
N VAL A 69 -14.44 8.95 -4.52
CA VAL A 69 -14.12 9.54 -3.22
C VAL A 69 -12.78 10.27 -3.22
N GLY A 70 -11.97 10.13 -4.25
CA GLY A 70 -10.68 10.80 -4.32
C GLY A 70 -9.92 10.52 -5.60
N THR A 71 -8.76 11.14 -5.69
CA THR A 71 -7.81 10.97 -6.78
C THR A 71 -6.43 10.76 -6.18
N ILE A 72 -5.67 9.82 -6.74
CA ILE A 72 -4.30 9.53 -6.34
C ILE A 72 -3.37 9.71 -7.53
N GLY A 73 -2.12 10.06 -7.26
CA GLY A 73 -1.13 10.34 -8.29
C GLY A 73 0.29 10.01 -7.85
N PRO A 74 1.30 10.58 -8.53
CA PRO A 74 2.71 10.26 -8.27
C PRO A 74 3.08 10.41 -6.80
N GLY A 75 3.77 9.40 -6.26
CA GLY A 75 4.14 9.34 -4.85
C GLY A 75 3.12 8.69 -3.95
N ASP A 76 1.89 8.51 -4.40
CA ASP A 76 0.86 7.82 -3.63
C ASP A 76 1.03 6.29 -3.75
N HIS A 77 0.43 5.60 -2.79
CA HIS A 77 0.47 4.14 -2.70
C HIS A 77 -0.89 3.60 -2.27
N PHE A 78 -1.13 2.34 -2.56
CA PHE A 78 -2.35 1.68 -2.09
C PHE A 78 -2.21 0.15 -2.13
N GLY A 79 -3.02 -0.52 -1.34
CA GLY A 79 -3.15 -1.97 -1.35
C GLY A 79 -2.26 -2.72 -0.37
N GLU A 80 -1.40 -2.03 0.40
CA GLU A 80 -0.50 -2.68 1.36
C GLU A 80 -1.24 -3.42 2.47
N LEU A 81 -2.30 -2.84 2.98
CA LEU A 81 -3.07 -3.47 4.06
C LEU A 81 -3.84 -4.69 3.57
N ALA A 82 -4.50 -4.58 2.40
CA ALA A 82 -5.21 -5.71 1.82
C ALA A 82 -4.27 -6.86 1.46
N MET A 83 -3.07 -6.53 0.99
CA MET A 83 -2.04 -7.52 0.68
C MET A 83 -1.62 -8.31 1.92
N ILE A 84 -1.41 -7.64 3.05
CA ILE A 84 -0.95 -8.27 4.28
C ILE A 84 -2.08 -9.01 5.00
N SER A 85 -3.27 -8.41 5.07
CA SER A 85 -4.43 -9.01 5.74
C SER A 85 -5.14 -10.07 4.90
N GLU A 86 -4.81 -10.18 3.62
CA GLU A 86 -5.44 -11.12 2.68
C GLU A 86 -6.96 -10.93 2.63
N THR A 87 -7.40 -9.67 2.67
CA THR A 87 -8.83 -9.30 2.62
C THR A 87 -9.20 -8.76 1.24
N GLU A 88 -10.51 -8.70 0.98
CA GLU A 88 -11.00 -8.10 -0.25
C GLU A 88 -10.66 -6.61 -0.34
N ARG A 89 -10.63 -6.09 -1.56
CA ARG A 89 -10.35 -4.68 -1.82
C ARG A 89 -11.50 -3.82 -1.33
N THR A 90 -11.17 -2.72 -0.65
CA THR A 90 -12.16 -1.76 -0.12
C THR A 90 -12.59 -0.72 -1.14
N ALA A 91 -11.86 -0.60 -2.25
CA ALA A 91 -12.13 0.39 -3.28
C ALA A 91 -11.77 -0.13 -4.67
N THR A 92 -12.39 0.46 -5.68
CA THR A 92 -11.95 0.34 -7.07
C THR A 92 -10.98 1.49 -7.35
N VAL A 93 -9.84 1.17 -7.95
CA VAL A 93 -8.85 2.16 -8.39
C VAL A 93 -8.77 2.08 -9.91
N GLU A 94 -9.17 3.15 -10.58
CA GLU A 94 -9.26 3.20 -12.05
C GLU A 94 -8.35 4.28 -12.60
N ALA A 95 -7.51 3.93 -13.56
CA ALA A 95 -6.60 4.88 -14.20
C ALA A 95 -7.38 5.95 -14.97
N LEU A 96 -7.15 7.21 -14.62
CA LEU A 96 -7.71 8.37 -15.36
C LEU A 96 -6.84 8.76 -16.55
N THR A 97 -5.54 8.57 -16.41
CA THR A 97 -4.52 8.81 -17.43
C THR A 97 -3.69 7.53 -17.59
N PRO A 98 -2.86 7.41 -18.62
CA PRO A 98 -1.86 6.35 -18.64
C PRO A 98 -1.00 6.45 -17.37
N MET A 99 -0.68 5.31 -16.76
CA MET A 99 0.04 5.27 -15.50
C MET A 99 1.27 4.39 -15.60
N ARG A 100 2.27 4.71 -14.77
CA ARG A 100 3.40 3.85 -14.51
C ARG A 100 3.47 3.61 -13.00
N CYS A 101 3.42 2.34 -12.61
CA CYS A 101 3.40 1.93 -11.21
C CYS A 101 4.49 0.89 -10.96
N TYR A 102 4.91 0.81 -9.69
CA TYR A 102 5.73 -0.29 -9.20
C TYR A 102 4.84 -1.15 -8.30
N THR A 103 4.88 -2.47 -8.48
CA THR A 103 3.97 -3.37 -7.77
C THR A 103 4.69 -4.61 -7.26
N ILE A 104 4.25 -5.08 -6.10
CA ILE A 104 4.65 -6.37 -5.55
C ILE A 104 3.41 -7.20 -5.29
N GLN A 105 3.45 -8.47 -5.68
CA GLN A 105 2.37 -9.41 -5.43
C GLN A 105 2.47 -9.96 -4.00
N PHE A 106 1.32 -10.34 -3.45
CA PHE A 106 1.20 -10.89 -2.11
C PHE A 106 2.19 -12.04 -1.84
N TRP A 107 2.29 -13.01 -2.75
CA TRP A 107 3.17 -14.17 -2.53
C TRP A 107 4.65 -13.80 -2.51
N ASN A 108 5.05 -12.80 -3.27
CA ASN A 108 6.43 -12.30 -3.26
C ASN A 108 6.73 -11.54 -1.96
N PHE A 109 5.78 -10.75 -1.49
CA PHE A 109 5.91 -10.08 -0.20
C PHE A 109 6.00 -11.08 0.95
N ARG A 110 5.15 -12.11 0.94
CA ARG A 110 5.14 -13.16 1.96
C ARG A 110 6.47 -13.91 2.00
N LYS A 111 7.01 -14.24 0.83
CA LYS A 111 8.32 -14.89 0.73
C LYS A 111 9.42 -14.00 1.30
N PHE A 112 9.42 -12.73 0.96
CA PHE A 112 10.36 -11.75 1.51
C PHE A 112 10.25 -11.67 3.03
N ALA A 113 9.04 -11.56 3.56
CA ALA A 113 8.80 -11.46 5.01
C ALA A 113 9.31 -12.69 5.75
N LYS A 114 9.08 -13.88 5.22
CA LYS A 114 9.57 -15.13 5.82
C LYS A 114 11.10 -15.23 5.84
N ASN A 115 11.75 -14.69 4.83
CA ASN A 115 13.20 -14.74 4.71
C ASN A 115 13.91 -13.58 5.41
N ASN A 116 13.17 -12.63 5.94
CA ASN A 116 13.71 -11.44 6.61
C ASN A 116 12.97 -11.20 7.94
N PRO A 117 13.19 -12.06 8.94
CA PRO A 117 12.43 -11.98 10.20
C PRO A 117 12.63 -10.67 10.96
N ASP A 118 13.80 -10.04 10.86
CA ASP A 118 14.06 -8.76 11.51
C ASP A 118 13.18 -7.65 10.91
N VAL A 119 13.03 -7.65 9.61
CA VAL A 119 12.13 -6.70 8.92
C VAL A 119 10.69 -6.98 9.33
N THR A 120 10.28 -8.24 9.35
CA THR A 120 8.93 -8.66 9.72
C THR A 120 8.61 -8.23 11.16
N TRP A 121 9.55 -8.36 12.06
CA TRP A 121 9.39 -7.91 13.45
C TRP A 121 9.18 -6.39 13.53
N LYS A 122 9.97 -5.61 12.78
CA LYS A 122 9.78 -4.15 12.69
C LYS A 122 8.41 -3.78 12.17
N LEU A 123 7.92 -4.48 11.15
CA LEU A 123 6.59 -4.24 10.60
C LEU A 123 5.51 -4.54 11.64
N LEU A 124 5.66 -5.63 12.39
CA LEU A 124 4.73 -5.98 13.45
C LEU A 124 4.70 -4.92 14.55
N GLN A 125 5.87 -4.44 14.99
CA GLN A 125 5.95 -3.37 15.97
C GLN A 125 5.27 -2.09 15.48
N HIS A 126 5.52 -1.72 14.23
CA HIS A 126 4.94 -0.51 13.64
C HIS A 126 3.42 -0.59 13.54
N VAL A 127 2.90 -1.73 13.10
CA VAL A 127 1.44 -1.96 13.04
C VAL A 127 0.82 -1.88 14.44
N THR A 128 1.50 -2.44 15.43
CA THR A 128 1.05 -2.38 16.83
C THR A 128 0.99 -0.93 17.32
N ASP A 129 2.01 -0.13 17.01
CA ASP A 129 2.02 1.29 17.38
C ASP A 129 0.86 2.06 16.73
N LEU A 130 0.62 1.82 15.44
CA LEU A 130 -0.51 2.43 14.73
C LEU A 130 -1.85 2.04 15.37
N LEU A 131 -2.00 0.79 15.76
CA LEU A 131 -3.21 0.31 16.41
C LEU A 131 -3.42 0.98 17.77
N MET A 132 -2.35 1.12 18.55
CA MET A 132 -2.42 1.78 19.85
C MET A 132 -2.77 3.27 19.72
N GLU A 133 -2.22 3.96 18.73
CA GLU A 133 -2.55 5.34 18.42
C GLU A 133 -4.02 5.48 18.04
N GLU A 134 -4.54 4.59 17.20
CA GLU A 134 -5.95 4.60 16.78
C GLU A 134 -6.88 4.36 17.97
N ARG A 135 -6.55 3.44 18.86
CA ARG A 135 -7.34 3.19 20.08
C ARG A 135 -7.35 4.40 20.99
N ALA A 136 -6.21 5.07 21.18
CA ALA A 136 -6.12 6.29 21.98
C ALA A 136 -6.95 7.41 21.38
N ARG A 137 -6.92 7.58 20.05
CA ARG A 137 -7.72 8.57 19.34
C ARG A 137 -9.21 8.32 19.52
N ARG A 138 -9.66 7.08 19.39
CA ARG A 138 -11.07 6.70 19.58
C ARG A 138 -11.53 6.96 21.02
N ALA A 139 -10.70 6.65 21.98
CA ALA A 139 -11.01 6.90 23.39
C ALA A 139 -11.20 8.40 23.67
N ARG A 140 -10.32 9.25 23.11
CA ARG A 140 -10.45 10.72 23.25
C ARG A 140 -11.73 11.24 22.60
N ILE A 141 -12.09 10.75 21.42
CA ILE A 141 -13.31 11.14 20.73
C ILE A 141 -14.54 10.73 21.55
N SER A 142 -14.54 9.50 22.10
CA SER A 142 -15.64 9.00 22.92
C SER A 142 -15.85 9.84 24.17
N ILE A 143 -14.78 10.23 24.87
CA ILE A 143 -14.84 11.10 26.04
C ILE A 143 -15.38 12.47 25.65
N THR A 144 -14.94 13.04 24.53
CA THR A 144 -15.37 14.36 24.06
C THR A 144 -16.85 14.35 23.65
N ALA A 145 -17.33 13.23 23.07
CA ALA A 145 -18.70 13.09 22.62
C ALA A 145 -19.71 12.85 23.74
N SER A 146 -19.24 12.38 24.90
CA SER A 146 -20.10 12.14 26.05
C SER A 146 -20.22 13.39 26.92
#